data_b4e5bd84140347842d0c3cd229fc0bec
#
_entry.id   b4e5bd84140347842d0c3cd229fc0bec
#
_cell.length_a   1.000
_cell.length_b   1.000
_cell.length_c   1.000
_cell.angle_alpha   90.00
_cell.angle_beta   90.00
_cell.angle_gamma   90.00
#
_symmetry.space_group_name_H-M   'P 1'
#
loop_
_entity.id
_entity.type
_entity.pdbx_description
1 polymer ?
#
loop_
_entity_poly.entity_id
_entity_poly.type
_entity_poly.pdbx_seq_one_letter_code
_entity_poly.pdbx_strand_id
1 'polypeptide(L)'
;MANLEKTDHFAYVIGYPEGDVRPLNNITREEVAMIFYRLLTDESRSELLSDENSFTDLMNHEWSNRAISTLNNAGIIKGYPDGTFKPSEPISRAEFATIAAKFDNLDLSSSSNFTDIVGHWAEKYITSSEIKGWIKGYPDLTFRPEQDITRAEAMTLINNVLGRAVPEENIHPDAMFWQDISNDQWYYKAIMEATNSHDYMLEEDGDELWTGMKANKVWP
;
A
#
# COMPACT_ATOMS: atom_id res chain seq x y z
N MET A 1 -18.28 4.20 1.72
CA MET A 1 -16.88 3.95 2.16
C MET A 1 -16.09 3.58 0.90
N ALA A 2 -14.87 4.08 0.75
CA ALA A 2 -14.03 3.69 -0.38
C ALA A 2 -13.62 2.21 -0.26
N ASN A 3 -13.75 1.47 -1.34
CA ASN A 3 -13.44 0.04 -1.38
C ASN A 3 -12.16 -0.22 -2.18
N LEU A 4 -11.35 -1.17 -1.70
CA LEU A 4 -10.19 -1.67 -2.43
C LEU A 4 -10.56 -2.84 -3.32
N GLU A 5 -9.94 -2.91 -4.49
CA GLU A 5 -10.02 -4.03 -5.41
C GLU A 5 -9.19 -5.21 -4.87
N LYS A 6 -9.86 -6.29 -4.50
CA LYS A 6 -9.23 -7.48 -3.92
C LYS A 6 -9.23 -8.69 -4.83
N THR A 7 -10.04 -8.64 -5.90
CA THR A 7 -10.27 -9.78 -6.79
C THR A 7 -9.48 -9.69 -8.10
N ASP A 8 -9.26 -8.49 -8.59
CA ASP A 8 -8.53 -8.26 -9.84
C ASP A 8 -7.07 -7.88 -9.51
N HIS A 9 -6.13 -8.75 -9.87
CA HIS A 9 -4.71 -8.55 -9.55
C HIS A 9 -4.01 -7.75 -10.65
N PHE A 10 -4.18 -6.43 -10.64
CA PHE A 10 -3.38 -5.50 -11.43
C PHE A 10 -2.18 -5.00 -10.63
N ALA A 11 -1.04 -4.84 -11.32
CA ALA A 11 0.12 -4.18 -10.75
C ALA A 11 -0.25 -2.79 -10.23
N TYR A 12 -0.08 -2.56 -8.95
CA TYR A 12 -0.37 -1.26 -8.32
C TYR A 12 0.90 -0.44 -8.06
N VAL A 13 2.06 -1.07 -8.16
CA VAL A 13 3.37 -0.42 -8.13
C VAL A 13 3.99 -0.54 -9.52
N ILE A 14 4.52 0.57 -10.00
CA ILE A 14 5.30 0.64 -11.23
C ILE A 14 6.75 0.89 -10.82
N GLY A 15 7.67 0.11 -11.37
CA GLY A 15 9.09 0.32 -11.15
C GLY A 15 9.60 1.59 -11.85
N TYR A 16 10.87 1.86 -11.69
CA TYR A 16 11.53 3.00 -12.30
C TYR A 16 12.00 2.68 -13.72
N PRO A 17 12.21 3.69 -14.56
CA PRO A 17 12.62 3.50 -15.95
C PRO A 17 13.95 2.74 -16.11
N GLU A 18 14.78 2.75 -15.10
CA GLU A 18 16.05 2.05 -15.03
C GLU A 18 15.90 0.54 -14.86
N GLY A 19 14.68 0.04 -14.63
CA GLY A 19 14.37 -1.37 -14.44
C GLY A 19 14.58 -1.86 -13.00
N ASP A 20 14.47 -0.95 -12.04
CA ASP A 20 14.57 -1.24 -10.61
C ASP A 20 13.25 -0.89 -9.87
N VAL A 21 13.09 -1.41 -8.65
CA VAL A 21 11.96 -1.16 -7.75
C VAL A 21 12.39 -0.36 -6.53
N ARG A 22 13.67 -0.36 -6.19
CA ARG A 22 14.28 0.30 -5.03
C ARG A 22 13.62 -0.11 -3.73
N PRO A 23 13.61 -1.41 -3.39
CA PRO A 23 12.82 -1.95 -2.27
C PRO A 23 13.17 -1.36 -0.91
N LEU A 24 14.43 -1.01 -0.70
CA LEU A 24 14.94 -0.50 0.58
C LEU A 24 14.90 1.02 0.71
N ASN A 25 14.51 1.75 -0.34
CA ASN A 25 14.28 3.18 -0.25
C ASN A 25 12.98 3.46 0.51
N ASN A 26 12.94 4.58 1.23
CA ASN A 26 11.70 5.07 1.82
C ASN A 26 10.68 5.39 0.72
N ILE A 27 9.42 5.06 0.95
CA ILE A 27 8.34 5.41 0.04
C ILE A 27 7.81 6.80 0.38
N THR A 28 7.51 7.60 -0.65
CA THR A 28 6.98 8.94 -0.45
C THR A 28 5.48 8.95 -0.23
N ARG A 29 4.97 10.03 0.34
CA ARG A 29 3.54 10.23 0.60
C ARG A 29 2.72 10.24 -0.69
N GLU A 30 3.24 10.83 -1.76
CA GLU A 30 2.58 10.82 -3.07
C GLU A 30 2.58 9.44 -3.74
N GLU A 31 3.66 8.66 -3.60
CA GLU A 31 3.69 7.28 -4.09
C GLU A 31 2.65 6.41 -3.39
N VAL A 32 2.50 6.56 -2.06
CA VAL A 32 1.47 5.87 -1.29
C VAL A 32 0.06 6.30 -1.73
N ALA A 33 -0.16 7.58 -1.96
CA ALA A 33 -1.44 8.07 -2.48
C ALA A 33 -1.75 7.45 -3.86
N MET A 34 -0.76 7.39 -4.76
CA MET A 34 -0.94 6.78 -6.08
C MET A 34 -1.26 5.28 -5.98
N ILE A 35 -0.61 4.54 -5.08
CA ILE A 35 -0.89 3.12 -4.87
C ILE A 35 -2.34 2.91 -4.43
N PHE A 36 -2.80 3.58 -3.39
CA PHE A 36 -4.18 3.42 -2.92
C PHE A 36 -5.22 3.93 -3.92
N TYR A 37 -4.91 4.97 -4.70
CA TYR A 37 -5.77 5.41 -5.80
C TYR A 37 -5.94 4.32 -6.88
N ARG A 38 -4.85 3.64 -7.25
CA ARG A 38 -4.88 2.52 -8.19
C ARG A 38 -5.67 1.34 -7.65
N LEU A 39 -5.56 1.08 -6.36
CA LEU A 39 -6.25 -0.02 -5.68
C LEU A 39 -7.72 0.26 -5.39
N LEU A 40 -8.23 1.47 -5.56
CA LEU A 40 -9.68 1.70 -5.47
C LEU A 40 -10.42 0.87 -6.53
N THR A 41 -11.58 0.32 -6.16
CA THR A 41 -12.50 -0.23 -7.16
C THR A 41 -12.86 0.86 -8.17
N ASP A 42 -13.20 0.49 -9.40
CA ASP A 42 -13.57 1.46 -10.44
C ASP A 42 -14.78 2.32 -10.03
N GLU A 43 -15.75 1.71 -9.30
CA GLU A 43 -16.88 2.42 -8.73
C GLU A 43 -16.44 3.46 -7.69
N SER A 44 -15.67 3.05 -6.68
CA SER A 44 -15.17 3.96 -5.65
C SER A 44 -14.31 5.08 -6.24
N ARG A 45 -13.46 4.77 -7.21
CA ARG A 45 -12.63 5.77 -7.89
C ARG A 45 -13.48 6.78 -8.65
N SER A 46 -14.48 6.31 -9.40
CA SER A 46 -15.37 7.19 -10.18
C SER A 46 -16.20 8.11 -9.29
N GLU A 47 -16.73 7.60 -8.18
CA GLU A 47 -17.54 8.39 -7.23
C GLU A 47 -16.73 9.44 -6.48
N LEU A 48 -15.47 9.15 -6.18
CA LEU A 48 -14.61 9.99 -5.34
C LEU A 48 -13.67 10.88 -6.13
N LEU A 49 -13.63 10.71 -7.47
CA LEU A 49 -12.69 11.41 -8.34
C LEU A 49 -12.67 12.92 -8.09
N SER A 50 -11.49 13.45 -7.87
CA SER A 50 -11.25 14.87 -7.72
C SER A 50 -9.85 15.24 -8.22
N ASP A 51 -9.76 16.37 -8.92
CA ASP A 51 -8.49 17.02 -9.26
C ASP A 51 -8.25 18.27 -8.40
N GLU A 52 -9.21 18.60 -7.52
CA GLU A 52 -9.16 19.80 -6.67
C GLU A 52 -8.68 19.48 -5.27
N ASN A 53 -7.75 20.27 -4.78
CA ASN A 53 -7.22 20.20 -3.43
C ASN A 53 -6.99 21.62 -2.86
N SER A 54 -6.72 21.69 -1.57
CA SER A 54 -6.40 22.94 -0.85
C SER A 54 -4.96 23.01 -0.35
N PHE A 55 -4.11 22.07 -0.77
CA PHE A 55 -2.72 22.03 -0.32
C PHE A 55 -1.88 23.10 -1.02
N THR A 56 -1.05 23.79 -0.24
CA THR A 56 -0.25 24.92 -0.74
C THR A 56 0.98 24.47 -1.55
N ASP A 57 1.36 23.21 -1.42
CA ASP A 57 2.55 22.59 -2.00
C ASP A 57 2.22 21.50 -3.04
N LEU A 58 0.98 21.44 -3.53
CA LEU A 58 0.54 20.50 -4.57
C LEU A 58 -0.17 21.23 -5.70
N MET A 59 0.45 21.24 -6.88
CA MET A 59 -0.10 21.93 -8.05
C MET A 59 -0.97 20.97 -8.89
N ASN A 60 -2.02 21.51 -9.53
CA ASN A 60 -2.97 20.69 -10.31
C ASN A 60 -2.34 19.91 -11.48
N HIS A 61 -1.19 20.32 -11.97
CA HIS A 61 -0.48 19.64 -13.07
C HIS A 61 0.49 18.57 -12.62
N GLU A 62 0.69 18.38 -11.32
CA GLU A 62 1.57 17.34 -10.80
C GLU A 62 0.96 15.95 -10.99
N TRP A 63 1.82 14.97 -11.27
CA TRP A 63 1.41 13.60 -11.59
C TRP A 63 0.59 12.92 -10.48
N SER A 64 0.84 13.30 -9.23
CA SER A 64 0.18 12.76 -8.04
C SER A 64 -1.08 13.51 -7.63
N ASN A 65 -1.37 14.68 -8.23
CA ASN A 65 -2.47 15.55 -7.82
C ASN A 65 -3.80 14.82 -7.77
N ARG A 66 -4.18 14.12 -8.83
CA ARG A 66 -5.46 13.41 -8.92
C ARG A 66 -5.60 12.36 -7.81
N ALA A 67 -4.57 11.58 -7.59
CA ALA A 67 -4.57 10.55 -6.54
C ALA A 67 -4.72 11.17 -5.15
N ILE A 68 -3.94 12.20 -4.85
CA ILE A 68 -4.00 12.90 -3.56
C ILE A 68 -5.36 13.58 -3.37
N SER A 69 -5.83 14.31 -4.38
CA SER A 69 -7.12 15.02 -4.31
C SER A 69 -8.30 14.04 -4.12
N THR A 70 -8.30 12.93 -4.86
CA THR A 70 -9.33 11.88 -4.74
C THR A 70 -9.35 11.25 -3.34
N LEU A 71 -8.20 10.85 -2.81
CA LEU A 71 -8.13 10.24 -1.49
C LEU A 71 -8.37 11.24 -0.35
N ASN A 72 -8.04 12.52 -0.56
CA ASN A 72 -8.38 13.59 0.37
C ASN A 72 -9.89 13.86 0.39
N ASN A 73 -10.53 13.92 -0.79
CA ASN A 73 -11.99 14.02 -0.92
C ASN A 73 -12.71 12.85 -0.22
N ALA A 74 -12.15 11.65 -0.29
CA ALA A 74 -12.64 10.47 0.43
C ALA A 74 -12.38 10.52 1.96
N GLY A 75 -11.62 11.48 2.47
CA GLY A 75 -11.22 11.55 3.87
C GLY A 75 -10.18 10.52 4.30
N ILE A 76 -9.57 9.80 3.33
CA ILE A 76 -8.59 8.74 3.59
C ILE A 76 -7.23 9.32 3.94
N ILE A 77 -6.77 10.31 3.18
CA ILE A 77 -5.55 11.04 3.50
C ILE A 77 -5.86 12.47 3.96
N LYS A 78 -4.91 13.05 4.67
CA LYS A 78 -4.98 14.45 5.13
C LYS A 78 -3.61 15.08 5.02
N GLY A 79 -3.59 16.39 4.83
CA GLY A 79 -2.38 17.19 4.94
C GLY A 79 -2.07 17.57 6.38
N TYR A 80 -1.07 18.41 6.52
CA TYR A 80 -0.60 18.94 7.80
C TYR A 80 -1.35 20.23 8.20
N PRO A 81 -1.28 20.61 9.48
CA PRO A 81 -1.95 21.84 9.97
C PRO A 81 -1.46 23.14 9.32
N ASP A 82 -0.26 23.12 8.71
CA ASP A 82 0.31 24.26 7.97
C ASP A 82 -0.26 24.43 6.56
N GLY A 83 -1.20 23.56 6.16
CA GLY A 83 -1.83 23.56 4.83
C GLY A 83 -1.03 22.84 3.75
N THR A 84 0.03 22.13 4.10
CA THR A 84 0.84 21.34 3.15
C THR A 84 0.41 19.88 3.12
N PHE A 85 0.71 19.19 2.02
CA PHE A 85 0.62 17.71 1.93
C PHE A 85 1.98 17.03 2.04
N LYS A 86 3.04 17.69 1.61
CA LYS A 86 4.43 17.21 1.53
C LYS A 86 4.55 15.96 0.65
N PRO A 87 4.22 16.05 -0.65
CA PRO A 87 4.11 14.88 -1.54
C PRO A 87 5.39 14.06 -1.60
N SER A 88 6.54 14.69 -1.75
CA SER A 88 7.84 14.04 -1.93
C SER A 88 8.55 13.64 -0.62
N GLU A 89 7.96 13.96 0.55
CA GLU A 89 8.52 13.53 1.83
C GLU A 89 8.21 12.04 2.08
N PRO A 90 9.09 11.33 2.80
CA PRO A 90 8.80 9.98 3.27
C PRO A 90 7.54 9.94 4.13
N ILE A 91 6.88 8.79 4.17
CA ILE A 91 5.74 8.56 5.05
C ILE A 91 6.14 7.67 6.21
N SER A 92 5.66 8.00 7.43
CA SER A 92 5.92 7.17 8.59
C SER A 92 5.08 5.89 8.60
N ARG A 93 5.53 4.87 9.33
CA ARG A 93 4.83 3.61 9.53
C ARG A 93 3.43 3.83 10.13
N ALA A 94 3.30 4.79 11.06
CA ALA A 94 2.01 5.15 11.67
C ALA A 94 1.05 5.81 10.69
N GLU A 95 1.53 6.73 9.86
CA GLU A 95 0.71 7.36 8.82
C GLU A 95 0.23 6.34 7.80
N PHE A 96 1.13 5.44 7.36
CA PHE A 96 0.79 4.39 6.41
C PHE A 96 -0.26 3.41 6.97
N ALA A 97 -0.07 2.90 8.21
CA ALA A 97 -1.03 2.03 8.87
C ALA A 97 -2.40 2.72 9.05
N THR A 98 -2.40 4.03 9.33
CA THR A 98 -3.62 4.83 9.44
C THR A 98 -4.37 4.91 8.11
N ILE A 99 -3.67 5.09 6.99
CA ILE A 99 -4.28 5.11 5.65
C ILE A 99 -4.90 3.73 5.35
N ALA A 100 -4.15 2.65 5.53
CA ALA A 100 -4.62 1.30 5.28
C ALA A 100 -5.85 0.95 6.13
N ALA A 101 -5.86 1.31 7.40
CA ALA A 101 -6.96 1.04 8.32
C ALA A 101 -8.27 1.78 7.97
N LYS A 102 -8.21 2.85 7.18
CA LYS A 102 -9.41 3.59 6.77
C LYS A 102 -10.24 2.92 5.66
N PHE A 103 -9.71 1.89 5.05
CA PHE A 103 -10.44 1.10 4.05
C PHE A 103 -11.29 -0.02 4.65
N ASP A 104 -11.29 -0.17 5.97
CA ASP A 104 -12.09 -1.17 6.66
C ASP A 104 -12.55 -0.65 8.04
N ASN A 105 -13.48 -1.36 8.67
CA ASN A 105 -13.87 -1.06 10.04
C ASN A 105 -12.73 -1.36 11.01
N LEU A 106 -12.54 -0.47 11.97
CA LEU A 106 -11.54 -0.70 13.01
C LEU A 106 -11.96 -1.88 13.89
N ASP A 107 -11.01 -2.78 14.13
CA ASP A 107 -11.16 -3.85 15.14
C ASP A 107 -10.37 -3.44 16.40
N LEU A 108 -11.10 -3.28 17.50
CA LEU A 108 -10.55 -2.92 18.81
C LEU A 108 -10.96 -3.95 19.86
N SER A 109 -11.16 -5.21 19.44
CA SER A 109 -11.58 -6.32 20.30
C SER A 109 -10.50 -6.72 21.32
N SER A 110 -9.26 -6.36 21.08
CA SER A 110 -8.14 -6.56 22.00
C SER A 110 -7.19 -5.36 22.00
N SER A 111 -6.28 -5.29 22.97
CA SER A 111 -5.19 -4.35 22.97
C SER A 111 -4.03 -4.86 22.11
N SER A 112 -3.23 -3.92 21.60
CA SER A 112 -1.99 -4.23 20.90
C SER A 112 -0.90 -4.76 21.85
N ASN A 113 0.00 -5.56 21.31
CA ASN A 113 1.22 -6.00 22.00
C ASN A 113 2.38 -5.01 21.88
N PHE A 114 2.26 -3.99 21.04
CA PHE A 114 3.34 -3.02 20.80
C PHE A 114 3.47 -2.05 21.97
N THR A 115 4.69 -1.93 22.50
CA THR A 115 4.96 -1.15 23.71
C THR A 115 5.10 0.35 23.46
N ASP A 116 5.39 0.75 22.22
CA ASP A 116 5.75 2.11 21.81
C ASP A 116 4.60 2.89 21.14
N ILE A 117 3.38 2.34 21.16
CA ILE A 117 2.21 3.01 20.58
C ILE A 117 1.21 3.52 21.63
N VAL A 118 1.41 3.20 22.90
CA VAL A 118 0.51 3.60 23.98
C VAL A 118 0.42 5.12 24.08
N GLY A 119 -0.79 5.67 23.93
CA GLY A 119 -1.02 7.11 23.89
C GLY A 119 -0.61 7.80 22.59
N HIS A 120 -0.12 7.06 21.61
CA HIS A 120 0.20 7.58 20.29
C HIS A 120 -1.07 7.90 19.49
N TRP A 121 -1.09 8.99 18.70
CA TRP A 121 -2.26 9.42 17.93
C TRP A 121 -2.83 8.33 16.99
N ALA A 122 -1.96 7.45 16.48
CA ALA A 122 -2.32 6.35 15.58
C ALA A 122 -2.60 5.02 16.32
N GLU A 123 -2.55 4.96 17.65
CA GLU A 123 -2.67 3.73 18.44
C GLU A 123 -3.82 2.84 17.97
N LYS A 124 -5.03 3.38 17.84
CA LYS A 124 -6.22 2.60 17.43
C LYS A 124 -6.12 2.01 16.02
N TYR A 125 -5.46 2.70 15.10
CA TYR A 125 -5.28 2.25 13.72
C TYR A 125 -4.23 1.14 13.63
N ILE A 126 -3.13 1.30 14.35
CA ILE A 126 -2.07 0.31 14.46
C ILE A 126 -2.61 -0.94 15.16
N THR A 127 -3.31 -0.80 16.27
CA THR A 127 -3.95 -1.92 16.99
C THR A 127 -4.90 -2.71 16.09
N SER A 128 -5.80 -2.03 15.38
CA SER A 128 -6.71 -2.68 14.44
C SER A 128 -5.96 -3.42 13.33
N SER A 129 -4.91 -2.82 12.78
CA SER A 129 -4.11 -3.43 11.72
C SER A 129 -3.31 -4.65 12.22
N GLU A 130 -2.85 -4.64 13.48
CA GLU A 130 -2.21 -5.80 14.11
C GLU A 130 -3.21 -6.94 14.30
N ILE A 131 -4.39 -6.66 14.87
CA ILE A 131 -5.45 -7.66 15.10
C ILE A 131 -5.87 -8.33 13.78
N LYS A 132 -5.94 -7.56 12.70
CA LYS A 132 -6.27 -8.06 11.35
C LYS A 132 -5.11 -8.81 10.67
N GLY A 133 -3.94 -8.86 11.29
CA GLY A 133 -2.75 -9.49 10.72
C GLY A 133 -2.11 -8.72 9.55
N TRP A 134 -2.50 -7.48 9.33
CA TRP A 134 -1.97 -6.66 8.23
C TRP A 134 -0.54 -6.19 8.49
N ILE A 135 -0.22 -5.91 9.75
CA ILE A 135 1.10 -5.44 10.16
C ILE A 135 1.72 -6.38 11.19
N LYS A 136 3.04 -6.41 11.16
CA LYS A 136 3.88 -7.04 12.19
C LYS A 136 4.84 -5.99 12.72
N GLY A 137 5.10 -6.08 14.02
CA GLY A 137 6.15 -5.27 14.65
C GLY A 137 7.51 -5.97 14.60
N TYR A 138 8.39 -5.48 15.41
CA TYR A 138 9.73 -6.00 15.58
C TYR A 138 9.81 -7.02 16.72
N PRO A 139 10.85 -7.86 16.78
CA PRO A 139 11.00 -8.86 17.85
C PRO A 139 11.09 -8.29 19.27
N ASP A 140 11.41 -6.99 19.40
CA ASP A 140 11.45 -6.25 20.66
C ASP A 140 10.08 -5.71 21.10
N LEU A 141 8.98 -6.16 20.46
CA LEU A 141 7.61 -5.73 20.71
C LEU A 141 7.38 -4.23 20.42
N THR A 142 8.18 -3.63 19.54
CA THR A 142 7.94 -2.26 19.05
C THR A 142 7.29 -2.27 17.68
N PHE A 143 6.53 -1.23 17.35
CA PHE A 143 6.02 -0.94 16.02
C PHE A 143 6.87 0.09 15.30
N ARG A 144 7.52 0.98 16.04
CA ARG A 144 8.31 2.14 15.57
C ARG A 144 7.45 3.09 14.71
N PRO A 145 6.43 3.71 15.31
CA PRO A 145 5.41 4.47 14.58
C PRO A 145 5.97 5.64 13.78
N GLU A 146 6.99 6.33 14.29
CA GLU A 146 7.58 7.51 13.65
C GLU A 146 8.71 7.17 12.64
N GLN A 147 9.09 5.89 12.52
CA GLN A 147 10.07 5.48 11.53
C GLN A 147 9.46 5.54 10.12
N ASP A 148 10.21 6.05 9.15
CA ASP A 148 9.83 5.98 7.76
C ASP A 148 9.68 4.52 7.29
N ILE A 149 8.68 4.25 6.45
CA ILE A 149 8.45 2.92 5.89
C ILE A 149 9.17 2.77 4.55
N THR A 150 9.81 1.63 4.34
CA THR A 150 10.42 1.33 3.05
C THR A 150 9.38 0.87 2.02
N ARG A 151 9.72 0.94 0.75
CA ARG A 151 8.85 0.46 -0.36
C ARG A 151 8.51 -1.02 -0.19
N ALA A 152 9.47 -1.85 0.19
CA ALA A 152 9.26 -3.27 0.43
C ALA A 152 8.29 -3.54 1.61
N GLU A 153 8.45 -2.81 2.71
CA GLU A 153 7.52 -2.91 3.85
C GLU A 153 6.11 -2.45 3.47
N ALA A 154 5.99 -1.37 2.69
CA ALA A 154 4.72 -0.86 2.21
C ALA A 154 3.99 -1.88 1.31
N MET A 155 4.68 -2.47 0.33
CA MET A 155 4.10 -3.51 -0.54
C MET A 155 3.67 -4.74 0.26
N THR A 156 4.48 -5.18 1.22
CA THR A 156 4.15 -6.31 2.10
C THR A 156 2.88 -6.04 2.91
N LEU A 157 2.76 -4.84 3.48
CA LEU A 157 1.57 -4.45 4.24
C LEU A 157 0.33 -4.40 3.33
N ILE A 158 0.45 -3.81 2.14
CA ILE A 158 -0.66 -3.72 1.18
C ILE A 158 -1.14 -5.11 0.78
N ASN A 159 -0.24 -6.05 0.44
CA ASN A 159 -0.62 -7.40 0.09
C ASN A 159 -1.37 -8.09 1.25
N ASN A 160 -0.94 -7.88 2.50
CA ASN A 160 -1.67 -8.39 3.66
C ASN A 160 -3.09 -7.77 3.76
N VAL A 161 -3.25 -6.48 3.50
CA VAL A 161 -4.57 -5.80 3.48
C VAL A 161 -5.47 -6.37 2.39
N LEU A 162 -4.90 -6.68 1.23
CA LEU A 162 -5.61 -7.24 0.08
C LEU A 162 -5.87 -8.75 0.23
N GLY A 163 -5.16 -9.42 1.15
CA GLY A 163 -5.21 -10.87 1.32
C GLY A 163 -4.52 -11.63 0.19
N ARG A 164 -3.48 -11.05 -0.41
CA ARG A 164 -2.73 -11.61 -1.53
C ARG A 164 -1.44 -12.25 -1.04
N ALA A 165 -1.24 -13.50 -1.43
CA ALA A 165 -0.02 -14.26 -1.09
C ALA A 165 0.27 -15.29 -2.18
N VAL A 166 1.45 -15.22 -2.77
CA VAL A 166 1.92 -16.18 -3.77
C VAL A 166 3.21 -16.87 -3.27
N PRO A 167 3.27 -18.20 -3.24
CA PRO A 167 4.53 -18.94 -3.10
C PRO A 167 5.44 -18.67 -4.31
N GLU A 168 6.75 -18.77 -4.10
CA GLU A 168 7.72 -18.50 -5.17
C GLU A 168 7.52 -19.44 -6.37
N GLU A 169 7.27 -20.71 -6.11
CA GLU A 169 7.02 -21.75 -7.10
C GLU A 169 5.76 -21.54 -7.93
N ASN A 170 4.83 -20.74 -7.44
CA ASN A 170 3.54 -20.43 -8.06
C ASN A 170 3.55 -19.14 -8.88
N ILE A 171 4.67 -18.39 -8.87
CA ILE A 171 4.85 -17.21 -9.71
C ILE A 171 4.98 -17.64 -11.18
N HIS A 172 4.20 -17.01 -12.05
CA HIS A 172 4.21 -17.36 -13.48
C HIS A 172 5.59 -17.12 -14.11
N PRO A 173 6.11 -18.03 -14.96
CA PRO A 173 7.46 -17.91 -15.53
C PRO A 173 7.65 -16.69 -16.45
N ASP A 174 6.56 -16.13 -16.99
CA ASP A 174 6.59 -14.91 -17.81
C ASP A 174 6.43 -13.64 -16.97
N ALA A 175 6.48 -13.73 -15.64
CA ALA A 175 6.43 -12.56 -14.78
C ALA A 175 7.64 -11.64 -15.04
N MET A 176 7.43 -10.35 -14.90
CA MET A 176 8.52 -9.39 -15.01
C MET A 176 9.38 -9.43 -13.73
N PHE A 177 10.68 -9.58 -13.91
CA PHE A 177 11.67 -9.58 -12.84
C PHE A 177 12.41 -8.24 -12.80
N TRP A 178 12.79 -7.83 -11.61
CA TRP A 178 13.50 -6.59 -11.36
C TRP A 178 14.98 -6.87 -11.07
N GLN A 179 15.88 -6.04 -11.59
CA GLN A 179 17.31 -6.26 -11.46
C GLN A 179 17.89 -6.07 -10.05
N ASP A 180 17.15 -5.38 -9.18
CA ASP A 180 17.55 -5.02 -7.82
C ASP A 180 16.87 -5.88 -6.75
N ILE A 181 16.22 -6.98 -7.15
CA ILE A 181 15.67 -7.97 -6.21
C ILE A 181 16.12 -9.38 -6.58
N SER A 182 16.20 -10.24 -5.56
CA SER A 182 16.48 -11.68 -5.71
C SER A 182 15.55 -12.49 -4.80
N ASN A 183 15.35 -13.74 -5.15
CA ASN A 183 14.36 -14.61 -4.51
C ASN A 183 14.67 -15.00 -3.06
N ASP A 184 15.90 -14.84 -2.60
CA ASP A 184 16.33 -15.05 -1.21
C ASP A 184 15.93 -13.88 -0.28
N GLN A 185 15.44 -12.77 -0.83
CA GLN A 185 15.06 -11.61 -0.04
C GLN A 185 13.63 -11.76 0.51
N TRP A 186 13.44 -11.40 1.77
CA TRP A 186 12.16 -11.55 2.49
C TRP A 186 10.97 -10.86 1.82
N TYR A 187 11.24 -9.81 1.05
CA TYR A 187 10.23 -9.01 0.35
C TYR A 187 10.00 -9.44 -1.11
N TYR A 188 10.74 -10.41 -1.61
CA TYR A 188 10.68 -10.82 -3.02
C TYR A 188 9.26 -11.07 -3.50
N LYS A 189 8.53 -11.96 -2.82
CA LYS A 189 7.16 -12.34 -3.19
C LYS A 189 6.20 -11.14 -3.14
N ALA A 190 6.35 -10.28 -2.14
CA ALA A 190 5.51 -9.09 -2.01
C ALA A 190 5.74 -8.09 -3.15
N ILE A 191 6.96 -7.94 -3.63
CA ILE A 191 7.28 -7.08 -4.77
C ILE A 191 6.75 -7.70 -6.07
N MET A 192 6.94 -9.00 -6.27
CA MET A 192 6.41 -9.68 -7.46
C MET A 192 4.90 -9.49 -7.57
N GLU A 193 4.16 -9.68 -6.48
CA GLU A 193 2.72 -9.46 -6.40
C GLU A 193 2.31 -8.00 -6.69
N ALA A 194 3.04 -7.05 -6.14
CA ALA A 194 2.73 -5.63 -6.29
C ALA A 194 2.96 -5.07 -7.69
N THR A 195 3.88 -5.69 -8.45
CA THR A 195 4.42 -5.14 -9.71
C THR A 195 4.03 -5.93 -10.96
N ASN A 196 3.32 -7.04 -10.81
CA ASN A 196 2.91 -7.89 -11.92
C ASN A 196 1.37 -8.00 -11.97
N SER A 197 0.80 -7.71 -13.13
CA SER A 197 -0.63 -7.96 -13.39
C SER A 197 -0.82 -9.39 -13.86
N HIS A 198 -1.68 -10.15 -13.18
CA HIS A 198 -1.84 -11.57 -13.46
C HIS A 198 -3.26 -12.07 -13.19
N ASP A 199 -3.58 -13.20 -13.79
CA ASP A 199 -4.72 -14.03 -13.42
C ASP A 199 -4.24 -15.11 -12.44
N TYR A 200 -5.09 -15.51 -11.51
CA TYR A 200 -4.76 -16.50 -10.49
C TYR A 200 -5.89 -17.45 -10.21
N MET A 201 -5.57 -18.55 -9.54
CA MET A 201 -6.50 -19.43 -8.86
C MET A 201 -6.00 -19.66 -7.43
N LEU A 202 -6.92 -19.93 -6.52
CA LEU A 202 -6.56 -20.33 -5.16
C LEU A 202 -6.39 -21.85 -5.11
N GLU A 203 -5.32 -22.29 -4.49
CA GLU A 203 -5.08 -23.70 -4.17
C GLU A 203 -5.84 -24.11 -2.90
N GLU A 204 -5.85 -25.39 -2.55
CA GLU A 204 -6.59 -25.92 -1.39
C GLU A 204 -6.12 -25.35 -0.05
N ASP A 205 -4.85 -24.95 0.03
CA ASP A 205 -4.23 -24.31 1.22
C ASP A 205 -4.51 -22.81 1.31
N GLY A 206 -5.09 -22.22 0.25
CA GLY A 206 -5.43 -20.80 0.16
C GLY A 206 -4.34 -19.93 -0.48
N ASP A 207 -3.22 -20.53 -0.88
CA ASP A 207 -2.17 -19.85 -1.62
C ASP A 207 -2.59 -19.60 -3.08
N GLU A 208 -2.02 -18.57 -3.69
CA GLU A 208 -2.27 -18.24 -5.09
C GLU A 208 -1.35 -19.04 -6.02
N LEU A 209 -1.92 -19.51 -7.13
CA LEU A 209 -1.20 -19.98 -8.30
C LEU A 209 -1.47 -19.02 -9.46
N TRP A 210 -0.45 -18.37 -9.99
CA TRP A 210 -0.59 -17.48 -11.13
C TRP A 210 -0.79 -18.29 -12.42
N THR A 211 -1.92 -18.07 -13.08
CA THR A 211 -2.35 -18.84 -14.25
C THR A 211 -2.06 -18.16 -15.58
N GLY A 212 -1.76 -16.86 -15.56
CA GLY A 212 -1.39 -16.11 -16.74
C GLY A 212 -1.04 -14.66 -16.42
N MET A 213 -0.27 -14.02 -17.31
CA MET A 213 0.06 -12.60 -17.18
C MET A 213 -0.93 -11.73 -17.93
N LYS A 214 -1.27 -10.58 -17.35
CA LYS A 214 -2.15 -9.56 -17.94
C LYS A 214 -1.40 -8.30 -18.31
N ALA A 215 -1.93 -7.54 -19.26
CA ALA A 215 -1.46 -6.18 -19.49
C ALA A 215 -1.74 -5.30 -18.24
N ASN A 216 -0.82 -4.40 -17.94
CA ASN A 216 -1.04 -3.44 -16.86
C ASN A 216 -2.25 -2.55 -17.16
N LYS A 217 -3.04 -2.28 -16.13
CA LYS A 217 -4.19 -1.38 -16.21
C LYS A 217 -3.68 0.05 -16.41
N VAL A 218 -4.34 0.78 -17.30
CA VAL A 218 -4.15 2.23 -17.44
C VAL A 218 -5.18 2.91 -16.57
N TRP A 219 -4.70 3.76 -15.68
CA TRP A 219 -5.54 4.45 -14.71
C TRP A 219 -5.92 5.83 -15.24
N PRO A 220 -7.18 6.27 -15.04
CA PRO A 220 -7.65 7.58 -15.49
C PRO A 220 -6.98 8.75 -14.78
#